data_e9829ae197f3cc881db4489c6b2e70ac
#
_entry.id   e9829ae197f3cc881db4489c6b2e70ac
#
_cell.length_a   1.000
_cell.length_b   1.000
_cell.length_c   1.000
_cell.angle_alpha   90.00
_cell.angle_beta   90.00
_cell.angle_gamma   90.00
#
_symmetry.space_group_name_H-M   'P 1'
#
loop_
_entity.id
_entity.type
_entity.pdbx_description
1 polymer ?
#
loop_
_entity_poly.entity_id
_entity_poly.type
_entity_poly.pdbx_seq_one_letter_code
_entity_poly.pdbx_strand_id
1 'polypeptide(L)'
;KFLRVSENGRFLEYDNGKPFLYLGCTAWELFHKLSREEATEYLLNRSEKGFTVIQAVVLAELDGLKTPNFYGEIPLVHNDPAQPNEKYFEHVDYIVNQAEFLGLYIGMLPTWGDKVTDEHGGGGVIFNPENAKIYGEFLGKRYKDKPIIWILGGDRNVSNDTVFQIWKSMAEGLQNGYGGTHLITMHPRGEGTSSKWFQ
;
A
#
# COMPACT_ATOMS: atom_id res chain seq x y z
N LYS A 1 -0.49 -18.77 1.37
CA LYS A 1 -0.21 -17.44 1.90
C LYS A 1 -0.10 -16.36 0.81
N PHE A 2 0.47 -16.66 -0.34
CA PHE A 2 0.54 -15.74 -1.48
C PHE A 2 -0.63 -15.96 -2.43
N LEU A 3 -1.02 -14.90 -3.11
CA LEU A 3 -2.06 -14.94 -4.14
C LEU A 3 -1.41 -14.88 -5.52
N ARG A 4 -2.06 -15.50 -6.48
CA ARG A 4 -1.67 -15.41 -7.88
C ARG A 4 -2.91 -15.21 -8.76
N VAL A 5 -2.68 -14.75 -9.97
CA VAL A 5 -3.71 -14.75 -11.00
C VAL A 5 -3.91 -16.19 -11.48
N SER A 6 -5.17 -16.60 -11.61
CA SER A 6 -5.52 -17.94 -12.15
C SER A 6 -4.99 -18.11 -13.56
N GLU A 7 -4.77 -19.35 -13.97
CA GLU A 7 -4.22 -19.68 -15.31
C GLU A 7 -5.04 -19.06 -16.46
N ASN A 8 -6.36 -18.98 -16.30
CA ASN A 8 -7.24 -18.38 -17.30
C ASN A 8 -7.36 -16.85 -17.20
N GLY A 9 -6.64 -16.20 -16.26
CA GLY A 9 -6.60 -14.75 -16.08
C GLY A 9 -7.87 -14.10 -15.53
N ARG A 10 -8.83 -14.87 -14.98
CA ARG A 10 -10.17 -14.36 -14.65
C ARG A 10 -10.42 -14.12 -13.16
N PHE A 11 -9.62 -14.71 -12.28
CA PHE A 11 -9.76 -14.55 -10.83
C PHE A 11 -8.42 -14.70 -10.12
N LEU A 12 -8.39 -14.36 -8.85
CA LEU A 12 -7.26 -14.63 -7.98
C LEU A 12 -7.43 -15.97 -7.29
N GLU A 13 -6.32 -16.63 -7.04
CA GLU A 13 -6.30 -17.88 -6.28
C GLU A 13 -5.14 -17.90 -5.30
N TYR A 14 -5.30 -18.71 -4.26
CA TYR A 14 -4.21 -19.02 -3.35
C TYR A 14 -3.15 -19.88 -4.06
N ASP A 15 -1.97 -19.98 -3.48
CA ASP A 15 -0.88 -20.85 -3.96
C ASP A 15 -1.28 -22.33 -4.06
N ASN A 16 -2.29 -22.78 -3.34
CA ASN A 16 -2.85 -24.13 -3.41
C ASN A 16 -3.96 -24.30 -4.47
N GLY A 17 -4.22 -23.30 -5.31
CA GLY A 17 -5.20 -23.31 -6.38
C GLY A 17 -6.65 -23.05 -5.96
N LYS A 18 -6.93 -22.81 -4.67
CA LYS A 18 -8.29 -22.43 -4.25
C LYS A 18 -8.61 -21.00 -4.68
N PRO A 19 -9.80 -20.74 -5.25
CA PRO A 19 -10.22 -19.38 -5.60
C PRO A 19 -10.20 -18.44 -4.40
N PHE A 20 -9.73 -17.23 -4.61
CA PHE A 20 -9.74 -16.15 -3.63
C PHE A 20 -10.83 -15.14 -3.96
N LEU A 21 -11.74 -14.93 -3.04
CA LEU A 21 -12.71 -13.84 -3.14
C LEU A 21 -12.11 -12.54 -2.62
N TYR A 22 -11.92 -11.57 -3.50
CA TYR A 22 -11.49 -10.23 -3.12
C TYR A 22 -12.70 -9.42 -2.63
N LEU A 23 -13.02 -9.51 -1.36
CA LEU A 23 -14.00 -8.64 -0.69
C LEU A 23 -13.25 -7.59 0.12
N GLY A 24 -13.03 -6.42 -0.49
CA GLY A 24 -12.23 -5.33 0.06
C GLY A 24 -13.04 -4.35 0.89
N CYS A 25 -12.42 -3.81 1.93
CA CYS A 25 -12.89 -2.66 2.69
C CYS A 25 -11.80 -1.59 2.70
N THR A 26 -12.16 -0.31 2.51
CA THR A 26 -11.23 0.80 2.55
C THR A 26 -11.07 1.34 3.96
N ALA A 27 -9.85 1.48 4.41
CA ALA A 27 -9.44 2.05 5.69
C ALA A 27 -8.19 2.91 5.47
N TRP A 28 -8.31 3.97 4.65
CA TRP A 28 -7.18 4.75 4.17
C TRP A 28 -6.27 5.27 5.28
N GLU A 29 -6.85 5.64 6.42
CA GLU A 29 -6.13 6.20 7.57
C GLU A 29 -5.78 5.18 8.67
N LEU A 30 -5.88 3.88 8.39
CA LEU A 30 -5.70 2.80 9.37
C LEU A 30 -4.37 2.90 10.13
N PHE A 31 -3.27 3.12 9.41
CA PHE A 31 -1.93 3.23 9.99
C PHE A 31 -1.66 4.57 10.65
N HIS A 32 -2.38 5.61 10.22
CA HIS A 32 -2.09 6.99 10.60
C HIS A 32 -2.90 7.46 11.80
N LYS A 33 -4.19 7.10 11.87
CA LYS A 33 -5.08 7.67 12.90
C LYS A 33 -5.41 6.74 14.06
N LEU A 34 -5.46 5.44 13.84
CA LEU A 34 -5.95 4.50 14.83
C LEU A 34 -4.86 4.06 15.82
N SER A 35 -5.25 3.89 17.09
CA SER A 35 -4.44 3.15 18.05
C SER A 35 -4.35 1.67 17.69
N ARG A 36 -3.49 0.91 18.37
CA ARG A 36 -3.40 -0.55 18.18
C ARG A 36 -4.69 -1.25 18.58
N GLU A 37 -5.33 -0.80 19.65
CA GLU A 37 -6.59 -1.32 20.15
C GLU A 37 -7.72 -1.07 19.14
N GLU A 38 -7.87 0.16 18.67
CA GLU A 38 -8.89 0.53 17.67
C GLU A 38 -8.68 -0.20 16.34
N ALA A 39 -7.43 -0.32 15.90
CA ALA A 39 -7.09 -1.06 14.69
C ALA A 39 -7.43 -2.55 14.83
N THR A 40 -7.15 -3.15 15.99
CA THR A 40 -7.49 -4.56 16.28
C THR A 40 -8.99 -4.78 16.26
N GLU A 41 -9.76 -3.91 16.92
CA GLU A 41 -11.24 -3.97 16.94
C GLU A 41 -11.81 -3.85 15.52
N TYR A 42 -11.30 -2.89 14.74
CA TYR A 42 -11.70 -2.71 13.34
C TYR A 42 -11.42 -3.95 12.50
N LEU A 43 -10.21 -4.50 12.56
CA LEU A 43 -9.81 -5.67 11.79
C LEU A 43 -10.63 -6.91 12.18
N LEU A 44 -10.87 -7.12 13.48
CA LEU A 44 -11.72 -8.21 13.98
C LEU A 44 -13.13 -8.10 13.42
N ASN A 45 -13.75 -6.92 13.51
CA ASN A 45 -15.07 -6.67 12.97
C ASN A 45 -15.17 -6.95 11.46
N ARG A 46 -14.12 -6.57 10.69
CA ARG A 46 -14.09 -6.85 9.24
C ARG A 46 -13.96 -8.33 8.94
N SER A 47 -13.06 -9.03 9.67
CA SER A 47 -12.87 -10.47 9.53
C SER A 47 -14.17 -11.24 9.85
N GLU A 48 -14.85 -10.92 10.95
CA GLU A 48 -16.13 -11.54 11.34
C GLU A 48 -17.25 -11.31 10.29
N LYS A 49 -17.20 -10.21 9.56
CA LYS A 49 -18.13 -9.91 8.45
C LYS A 49 -17.73 -10.53 7.12
N GLY A 50 -16.66 -11.31 7.09
CA GLY A 50 -16.22 -12.04 5.90
C GLY A 50 -15.43 -11.21 4.89
N PHE A 51 -14.94 -10.01 5.26
CA PHE A 51 -13.98 -9.30 4.42
C PHE A 51 -12.68 -10.09 4.33
N THR A 52 -12.00 -9.97 3.19
CA THR A 52 -10.74 -10.67 2.92
C THR A 52 -9.57 -9.72 2.72
N VAL A 53 -9.83 -8.47 2.35
CA VAL A 53 -8.80 -7.46 2.09
C VAL A 53 -9.17 -6.15 2.79
N ILE A 54 -8.20 -5.57 3.48
CA ILE A 54 -8.29 -4.20 4.01
C ILE A 54 -7.30 -3.32 3.26
N GLN A 55 -7.81 -2.31 2.56
CA GLN A 55 -6.98 -1.37 1.82
C GLN A 55 -6.59 -0.21 2.75
N ALA A 56 -5.28 0.03 2.88
CA ALA A 56 -4.74 1.05 3.77
C ALA A 56 -3.52 1.73 3.16
N VAL A 57 -3.30 2.99 3.51
CA VAL A 57 -2.23 3.83 2.96
C VAL A 57 -1.13 4.06 4.00
N VAL A 58 0.12 3.81 3.61
CA VAL A 58 1.28 4.03 4.50
C VAL A 58 1.57 5.52 4.64
N LEU A 59 1.78 6.23 3.52
CA LEU A 59 1.91 7.68 3.50
C LEU A 59 0.55 8.30 3.16
N ALA A 60 -0.28 8.50 4.19
CA ALA A 60 -1.67 8.92 4.04
C ALA A 60 -1.80 10.30 3.36
N GLU A 61 -2.95 10.57 2.73
CA GLU A 61 -3.33 11.92 2.34
C GLU A 61 -3.63 12.79 3.58
N LEU A 62 -4.16 13.98 3.41
CA LEU A 62 -4.60 14.84 4.51
C LEU A 62 -3.51 15.10 5.58
N ASP A 63 -2.34 15.56 5.11
CA ASP A 63 -1.17 15.88 5.94
C ASP A 63 -0.48 14.69 6.62
N GLY A 64 -0.66 13.47 6.13
CA GLY A 64 -0.04 12.27 6.70
C GLY A 64 1.48 12.26 6.74
N LEU A 65 2.16 13.20 6.07
CA LEU A 65 3.61 13.39 6.21
C LEU A 65 4.01 14.25 7.42
N LYS A 66 3.11 15.12 7.88
CA LYS A 66 3.40 16.14 8.91
C LYS A 66 2.67 15.87 10.21
N THR A 67 1.45 15.37 10.11
CA THR A 67 0.64 15.00 11.28
C THR A 67 1.12 13.65 11.78
N PRO A 68 1.57 13.55 13.04
CA PRO A 68 2.00 12.28 13.61
C PRO A 68 0.87 11.26 13.69
N ASN A 69 1.22 9.98 13.70
CA ASN A 69 0.27 8.92 14.01
C ASN A 69 -0.17 8.98 15.49
N PHE A 70 -1.04 8.07 15.91
CA PHE A 70 -1.55 8.01 17.30
C PHE A 70 -0.43 7.98 18.36
N TYR A 71 0.75 7.48 18.01
CA TYR A 71 1.91 7.35 18.91
C TYR A 71 2.92 8.50 18.80
N GLY A 72 2.59 9.56 18.09
CA GLY A 72 3.43 10.74 17.96
C GLY A 72 4.53 10.64 16.90
N GLU A 73 4.47 9.62 16.02
CA GLU A 73 5.49 9.37 15.01
C GLU A 73 5.05 9.79 13.61
N ILE A 74 5.93 10.48 12.87
CA ILE A 74 5.77 10.80 11.45
C ILE A 74 6.44 9.71 10.59
N PRO A 75 5.95 9.43 9.37
CA PRO A 75 6.41 8.28 8.60
C PRO A 75 7.83 8.38 8.05
N LEU A 76 8.32 9.60 7.78
CA LEU A 76 9.60 9.83 7.13
C LEU A 76 10.44 10.86 7.89
N VAL A 77 11.73 10.64 8.01
CA VAL A 77 12.68 11.62 8.53
C VAL A 77 12.89 12.70 7.47
N HIS A 78 12.68 13.96 7.82
CA HIS A 78 12.81 15.11 6.91
C HIS A 78 11.96 15.03 5.62
N ASN A 79 10.84 14.31 5.64
CA ASN A 79 10.02 14.02 4.46
C ASN A 79 10.80 13.33 3.32
N ASP A 80 11.87 12.62 3.63
CA ASP A 80 12.70 11.91 2.67
C ASP A 80 12.23 10.44 2.56
N PRO A 81 11.69 10.00 1.40
CA PRO A 81 11.30 8.60 1.20
C PRO A 81 12.45 7.59 1.36
N ALA A 82 13.69 8.02 1.22
CA ALA A 82 14.86 7.17 1.47
C ALA A 82 15.19 7.01 2.97
N GLN A 83 14.48 7.72 3.85
CA GLN A 83 14.69 7.70 5.29
C GLN A 83 13.39 7.39 6.07
N PRO A 84 12.84 6.17 5.95
CA PRO A 84 11.66 5.77 6.71
C PRO A 84 11.92 5.83 8.22
N ASN A 85 10.93 6.33 8.99
CA ASN A 85 11.01 6.35 10.45
C ASN A 85 10.61 4.99 11.04
N GLU A 86 11.56 4.26 11.58
CA GLU A 86 11.36 2.91 12.12
C GLU A 86 10.22 2.83 13.13
N LYS A 87 10.09 3.80 14.03
CA LYS A 87 9.03 3.81 15.05
C LYS A 87 7.62 3.93 14.46
N TYR A 88 7.47 4.69 13.36
CA TYR A 88 6.21 4.72 12.63
C TYR A 88 5.89 3.33 12.05
N PHE A 89 6.89 2.69 11.46
CA PHE A 89 6.73 1.37 10.84
C PHE A 89 6.54 0.22 11.85
N GLU A 90 7.00 0.35 13.10
CA GLU A 90 6.64 -0.59 14.17
C GLU A 90 5.13 -0.63 14.43
N HIS A 91 4.43 0.49 14.25
CA HIS A 91 2.97 0.53 14.35
C HIS A 91 2.31 -0.11 13.13
N VAL A 92 2.82 0.17 11.92
CA VAL A 92 2.34 -0.49 10.68
C VAL A 92 2.52 -2.01 10.79
N ASP A 93 3.68 -2.48 11.28
CA ASP A 93 3.96 -3.89 11.49
C ASP A 93 2.96 -4.56 12.44
N TYR A 94 2.62 -3.88 13.54
CA TYR A 94 1.61 -4.38 14.47
C TYR A 94 0.28 -4.65 13.75
N ILE A 95 -0.19 -3.69 12.96
CA ILE A 95 -1.47 -3.79 12.24
C ILE A 95 -1.41 -4.89 11.17
N VAL A 96 -0.31 -4.98 10.41
CA VAL A 96 -0.10 -6.04 9.42
C VAL A 96 -0.09 -7.42 10.07
N ASN A 97 0.55 -7.56 11.23
CA ASN A 97 0.58 -8.82 11.98
C ASN A 97 -0.82 -9.20 12.50
N GLN A 98 -1.61 -8.23 12.99
CA GLN A 98 -2.98 -8.48 13.41
C GLN A 98 -3.87 -8.90 12.22
N ALA A 99 -3.74 -8.25 11.07
CA ALA A 99 -4.45 -8.64 9.86
C ALA A 99 -4.10 -10.08 9.43
N GLU A 100 -2.82 -10.44 9.41
CA GLU A 100 -2.36 -11.80 9.12
C GLU A 100 -2.94 -12.83 10.10
N PHE A 101 -2.93 -12.53 11.40
CA PHE A 101 -3.49 -13.40 12.43
C PHE A 101 -4.99 -13.65 12.23
N LEU A 102 -5.73 -12.65 11.75
CA LEU A 102 -7.16 -12.71 11.45
C LEU A 102 -7.48 -13.27 10.06
N GLY A 103 -6.46 -13.69 9.30
CA GLY A 103 -6.64 -14.23 7.93
C GLY A 103 -6.95 -13.17 6.86
N LEU A 104 -6.72 -11.89 7.16
CA LEU A 104 -6.93 -10.78 6.25
C LEU A 104 -5.65 -10.47 5.45
N TYR A 105 -5.83 -10.02 4.23
CA TYR A 105 -4.79 -9.40 3.42
C TYR A 105 -4.82 -7.88 3.60
N ILE A 106 -3.66 -7.25 3.58
CA ILE A 106 -3.58 -5.79 3.46
C ILE A 106 -3.37 -5.42 1.99
N GLY A 107 -4.33 -4.72 1.40
CA GLY A 107 -4.14 -3.97 0.16
C GLY A 107 -3.37 -2.70 0.49
N MET A 108 -2.04 -2.76 0.42
CA MET A 108 -1.17 -1.70 0.91
C MET A 108 -0.84 -0.70 -0.19
N LEU A 109 -1.26 0.54 0.01
CA LEU A 109 -0.79 1.66 -0.81
C LEU A 109 0.49 2.22 -0.16
N PRO A 110 1.64 2.16 -0.83
CA PRO A 110 2.89 2.75 -0.33
C PRO A 110 2.75 4.23 0.00
N THR A 111 2.03 4.94 -0.83
CA THR A 111 1.71 6.36 -0.68
C THR A 111 0.40 6.71 -1.38
N TRP A 112 -0.27 7.77 -0.92
CA TRP A 112 -1.31 8.39 -1.73
C TRP A 112 -0.69 9.17 -2.88
N GLY A 113 -1.43 9.33 -3.99
CA GLY A 113 -0.89 9.87 -5.23
C GLY A 113 -0.52 11.35 -5.19
N ASP A 114 -1.00 12.11 -4.20
CA ASP A 114 -0.68 13.53 -3.99
C ASP A 114 0.80 13.81 -3.66
N LYS A 115 1.56 12.77 -3.32
CA LYS A 115 3.00 12.84 -3.06
C LYS A 115 3.87 12.52 -4.26
N VAL A 116 3.23 12.08 -5.34
CA VAL A 116 3.85 11.76 -6.63
C VAL A 116 3.55 12.83 -7.67
N THR A 117 2.36 13.43 -7.63
CA THR A 117 1.95 14.52 -8.53
C THR A 117 1.07 15.53 -7.79
N ASP A 118 1.23 16.81 -8.10
CA ASP A 118 0.42 17.90 -7.57
C ASP A 118 -0.86 18.15 -8.40
N GLU A 119 -1.11 17.32 -9.40
CA GLU A 119 -2.37 17.35 -10.15
C GLU A 119 -3.56 17.28 -9.18
N HIS A 120 -4.33 18.32 -9.06
CA HIS A 120 -5.43 18.54 -8.12
C HIS A 120 -5.02 19.01 -6.70
N GLY A 121 -3.76 19.36 -6.48
CA GLY A 121 -3.24 19.88 -5.21
C GLY A 121 -3.08 18.82 -4.10
N GLY A 122 -2.72 19.23 -2.93
CA GLY A 122 -2.90 18.49 -1.67
C GLY A 122 -1.65 18.15 -0.86
N GLY A 123 -0.68 17.43 -1.35
CA GLY A 123 0.26 16.79 -0.44
C GLY A 123 1.70 17.28 -0.45
N GLY A 124 2.08 18.00 -1.48
CA GLY A 124 3.49 18.29 -1.76
C GLY A 124 4.24 17.06 -2.29
N VAL A 125 4.70 17.16 -3.54
CA VAL A 125 5.44 16.10 -4.22
C VAL A 125 6.78 15.89 -3.51
N ILE A 126 7.06 14.65 -3.10
CA ILE A 126 8.31 14.24 -2.47
C ILE A 126 9.03 13.13 -3.24
N PHE A 127 8.31 12.46 -4.15
CA PHE A 127 8.87 11.34 -4.90
C PHE A 127 9.53 11.78 -6.20
N ASN A 128 10.65 11.15 -6.48
CA ASN A 128 11.30 11.05 -7.78
C ASN A 128 11.61 9.56 -8.08
N PRO A 129 12.04 9.18 -9.27
CA PRO A 129 12.29 7.77 -9.59
C PRO A 129 13.31 7.08 -8.67
N GLU A 130 14.35 7.79 -8.25
CA GLU A 130 15.40 7.23 -7.40
C GLU A 130 14.89 6.90 -6.00
N ASN A 131 14.32 7.88 -5.30
CA ASN A 131 13.83 7.66 -3.93
C ASN A 131 12.58 6.77 -3.89
N ALA A 132 11.77 6.75 -4.95
CA ALA A 132 10.65 5.83 -5.08
C ALA A 132 11.10 4.36 -5.13
N LYS A 133 12.20 4.08 -5.83
CA LYS A 133 12.80 2.75 -5.86
C LYS A 133 13.35 2.32 -4.50
N ILE A 134 14.07 3.21 -3.81
CA ILE A 134 14.60 2.97 -2.46
C ILE A 134 13.47 2.67 -1.48
N TYR A 135 12.42 3.51 -1.47
CA TYR A 135 11.26 3.35 -0.61
C TYR A 135 10.49 2.05 -0.91
N GLY A 136 10.28 1.76 -2.19
CA GLY A 136 9.66 0.50 -2.61
C GLY A 136 10.45 -0.71 -2.14
N GLU A 137 11.77 -0.70 -2.28
CA GLU A 137 12.64 -1.80 -1.83
C GLU A 137 12.59 -1.98 -0.30
N PHE A 138 12.58 -0.90 0.46
CA PHE A 138 12.38 -0.94 1.90
C PHE A 138 11.06 -1.64 2.28
N LEU A 139 9.94 -1.22 1.68
CA LEU A 139 8.63 -1.82 1.94
C LEU A 139 8.58 -3.28 1.51
N GLY A 140 9.08 -3.57 0.32
CA GLY A 140 9.14 -4.93 -0.21
C GLY A 140 9.89 -5.88 0.70
N LYS A 141 11.07 -5.50 1.19
CA LYS A 141 11.87 -6.29 2.14
C LYS A 141 11.16 -6.48 3.48
N ARG A 142 10.55 -5.40 4.01
CA ARG A 142 9.88 -5.43 5.30
C ARG A 142 8.69 -6.38 5.33
N TYR A 143 7.92 -6.41 4.27
CA TYR A 143 6.67 -7.17 4.20
C TYR A 143 6.72 -8.39 3.27
N LYS A 144 7.90 -8.85 2.87
CA LYS A 144 8.08 -9.96 1.91
C LYS A 144 7.36 -11.25 2.29
N ASP A 145 7.23 -11.53 3.58
CA ASP A 145 6.61 -12.74 4.11
C ASP A 145 5.19 -12.50 4.64
N LYS A 146 4.58 -11.35 4.32
CA LYS A 146 3.26 -10.94 4.80
C LYS A 146 2.19 -11.07 3.72
N PRO A 147 0.91 -11.21 4.08
CA PRO A 147 -0.20 -11.26 3.13
C PRO A 147 -0.53 -9.86 2.58
N ILE A 148 0.32 -9.36 1.70
CA ILE A 148 0.19 -8.03 1.09
C ILE A 148 -0.21 -8.15 -0.38
N ILE A 149 -1.10 -7.25 -0.80
CA ILE A 149 -1.35 -6.89 -2.20
C ILE A 149 -0.92 -5.44 -2.33
N TRP A 150 0.07 -5.17 -3.18
CA TRP A 150 0.53 -3.81 -3.40
C TRP A 150 -0.41 -3.06 -4.31
N ILE A 151 -0.79 -1.84 -3.92
CA ILE A 151 -1.68 -0.98 -4.70
C ILE A 151 -0.97 0.35 -4.91
N LEU A 152 -0.50 0.61 -6.12
CA LEU A 152 0.09 1.88 -6.49
C LEU A 152 -1.01 2.92 -6.78
N GLY A 153 -0.66 4.20 -6.85
CA GLY A 153 -1.62 5.26 -7.16
C GLY A 153 -2.24 5.90 -5.93
N GLY A 154 -3.54 6.14 -5.95
CA GLY A 154 -4.27 6.87 -4.91
C GLY A 154 -4.90 8.14 -5.50
N ASP A 155 -6.03 7.97 -6.21
CA ASP A 155 -6.87 9.01 -6.83
C ASP A 155 -6.11 9.99 -7.77
N ARG A 156 -5.00 9.53 -8.34
CA ARG A 156 -4.23 10.28 -9.33
C ARG A 156 -3.96 9.40 -10.55
N ASN A 157 -4.11 9.99 -11.72
CA ASN A 157 -3.77 9.35 -12.98
C ASN A 157 -2.28 9.50 -13.28
N VAL A 158 -1.78 8.69 -14.20
CA VAL A 158 -0.44 8.87 -14.77
C VAL A 158 -0.54 9.97 -15.83
N SER A 159 -0.25 11.20 -15.42
CA SER A 159 -0.47 12.40 -16.24
C SER A 159 0.68 12.70 -17.21
N ASN A 160 1.87 12.17 -16.95
CA ASN A 160 3.07 12.41 -17.75
C ASN A 160 4.13 11.31 -17.51
N ASP A 161 5.21 11.37 -18.28
CA ASP A 161 6.29 10.40 -18.21
C ASP A 161 7.01 10.37 -16.86
N THR A 162 7.22 11.52 -16.23
CA THR A 162 7.84 11.59 -14.89
C THR A 162 7.01 10.82 -13.86
N VAL A 163 5.70 11.03 -13.82
CA VAL A 163 4.78 10.30 -12.94
C VAL A 163 4.82 8.81 -13.24
N PHE A 164 4.85 8.44 -14.52
CA PHE A 164 4.99 7.04 -14.93
C PHE A 164 6.30 6.42 -14.39
N GLN A 165 7.42 7.11 -14.56
CA GLN A 165 8.73 6.61 -14.11
C GLN A 165 8.80 6.48 -12.58
N ILE A 166 8.17 7.38 -11.82
CA ILE A 166 8.10 7.27 -10.37
C ILE A 166 7.36 5.99 -9.96
N TRP A 167 6.16 5.73 -10.50
CA TRP A 167 5.40 4.53 -10.19
C TRP A 167 6.09 3.25 -10.65
N LYS A 168 6.71 3.28 -11.82
CA LYS A 168 7.50 2.16 -12.34
C LYS A 168 8.67 1.85 -11.41
N SER A 169 9.43 2.85 -11.01
CA SER A 169 10.58 2.70 -10.10
C SER A 169 10.14 2.18 -8.71
N MET A 170 8.99 2.65 -8.20
CA MET A 170 8.43 2.13 -6.96
C MET A 170 8.06 0.65 -7.09
N ALA A 171 7.40 0.25 -8.19
CA ALA A 171 7.09 -1.15 -8.45
C ALA A 171 8.33 -2.02 -8.56
N GLU A 172 9.37 -1.56 -9.27
CA GLU A 172 10.67 -2.25 -9.34
C GLU A 172 11.32 -2.40 -7.96
N GLY A 173 11.28 -1.35 -7.14
CA GLY A 173 11.77 -1.40 -5.77
C GLY A 173 11.03 -2.45 -4.93
N LEU A 174 9.70 -2.43 -4.96
CA LEU A 174 8.86 -3.43 -4.29
C LEU A 174 9.27 -4.84 -4.73
N GLN A 175 9.32 -5.10 -6.05
CA GLN A 175 9.68 -6.41 -6.59
C GLN A 175 11.07 -6.88 -6.15
N ASN A 176 12.05 -5.99 -6.14
CA ASN A 176 13.40 -6.28 -5.64
C ASN A 176 13.39 -6.67 -4.16
N GLY A 177 12.53 -6.01 -3.38
CA GLY A 177 12.43 -6.25 -1.94
C GLY A 177 11.78 -7.59 -1.60
N TYR A 178 10.65 -7.94 -2.22
CA TYR A 178 9.91 -9.16 -1.87
C TYR A 178 10.22 -10.37 -2.78
N GLY A 179 10.99 -10.20 -3.84
CA GLY A 179 11.37 -11.31 -4.71
C GLY A 179 10.27 -11.79 -5.68
N GLY A 180 9.29 -10.95 -6.00
CA GLY A 180 8.30 -11.21 -7.04
C GLY A 180 7.12 -12.12 -6.65
N THR A 181 6.86 -12.35 -5.37
CA THR A 181 5.79 -13.23 -4.88
C THR A 181 4.45 -12.54 -4.62
N HIS A 182 4.43 -11.23 -4.53
CA HIS A 182 3.22 -10.46 -4.28
C HIS A 182 2.58 -9.94 -5.57
N LEU A 183 1.26 -9.73 -5.53
CA LEU A 183 0.55 -9.03 -6.58
C LEU A 183 0.77 -7.52 -6.47
N ILE A 184 0.87 -6.86 -7.62
CA ILE A 184 0.86 -5.39 -7.73
C ILE A 184 -0.29 -4.97 -8.63
N THR A 185 -1.01 -3.94 -8.22
CA THR A 185 -2.07 -3.29 -9.00
C THR A 185 -1.98 -1.77 -8.86
N MET A 186 -2.88 -1.06 -9.53
CA MET A 186 -2.92 0.41 -9.54
C MET A 186 -4.32 0.90 -9.19
N HIS A 187 -4.41 1.90 -8.32
CA HIS A 187 -5.61 2.65 -7.97
C HIS A 187 -5.59 4.02 -8.69
N PRO A 188 -6.15 4.14 -9.89
CA PRO A 188 -6.23 5.40 -10.61
C PRO A 188 -7.31 6.30 -10.01
N ARG A 189 -7.39 7.54 -10.48
CA ARG A 189 -8.55 8.40 -10.23
C ARG A 189 -9.81 7.76 -10.78
N GLY A 190 -10.96 8.09 -10.20
CA GLY A 190 -12.27 7.69 -10.69
C GLY A 190 -12.43 7.93 -12.21
N GLU A 191 -13.10 7.02 -12.90
CA GLU A 191 -13.28 6.97 -14.36
C GLU A 191 -11.97 6.63 -15.14
N GLY A 192 -10.82 6.48 -14.46
CA GLY A 192 -9.58 5.99 -15.04
C GLY A 192 -9.46 4.47 -15.05
N THR A 193 -8.67 3.92 -15.96
CA THR A 193 -8.29 2.50 -15.94
C THR A 193 -6.77 2.36 -15.97
N SER A 194 -6.25 1.50 -15.10
CA SER A 194 -4.80 1.25 -15.02
C SER A 194 -4.22 0.62 -16.28
N SER A 195 -5.03 -0.11 -17.04
CA SER A 195 -4.63 -0.71 -18.32
C SER A 195 -4.21 0.28 -19.41
N LYS A 196 -4.45 1.57 -19.22
CA LYS A 196 -3.90 2.60 -20.10
C LYS A 196 -2.40 2.78 -19.99
N TRP A 197 -1.83 2.48 -18.82
CA TRP A 197 -0.43 2.78 -18.50
C TRP A 197 0.40 1.52 -18.22
N PHE A 198 -0.24 0.48 -17.70
CA PHE A 198 0.41 -0.77 -17.30
C PHE A 198 -0.25 -1.93 -18.02
N GLN A 199 0.46 -2.49 -19.01
CA GLN A 199 0.06 -3.66 -19.80
C GLN A 199 1.01 -4.82 -19.52
#